data_b61991b3d2475c16e8d6028d3f59675c
#
_entry.id   b61991b3d2475c16e8d6028d3f59675c
#
_cell.length_a   1.000
_cell.length_b   1.000
_cell.length_c   1.000
_cell.angle_alpha   90.00
_cell.angle_beta   90.00
_cell.angle_gamma   90.00
#
_symmetry.space_group_name_H-M   'P 1'
#
loop_
_entity.id
_entity.type
_entity.pdbx_description
1 polymer ?
#
loop_
_entity_poly.entity_id
_entity_poly.type
_entity_poly.pdbx_seq_one_letter_code
_entity_poly.pdbx_strand_id
1 'polypeptide(L)' 'MAVVYIEPRPKGRRGRGPIKAYAIETGANQELATFESQHTAIDWAKDQGYGICVARIRASGKSNPDHWREA' A
#
# COMPACT_ATOMS: atom_id res chain seq x y z
N MET A 1 9.62 1.66 -15.23
CA MET A 1 8.67 2.32 -14.31
C MET A 1 8.68 1.58 -12.99
N ALA A 2 8.85 2.30 -11.90
CA ALA A 2 8.85 1.68 -10.58
C ALA A 2 7.44 1.36 -10.12
N VAL A 3 7.30 0.30 -9.36
CA VAL A 3 6.03 -0.11 -8.77
C VAL A 3 6.09 0.12 -7.27
N VAL A 4 5.04 0.69 -6.70
CA VAL A 4 4.90 0.87 -5.26
C VAL A 4 3.71 0.09 -4.74
N TYR A 5 3.72 -0.15 -3.43
CA TYR A 5 2.72 -0.96 -2.75
C TYR A 5 2.05 -0.11 -1.67
N ILE A 6 0.73 -0.03 -1.71
CA ILE A 6 -0.03 0.72 -0.73
C ILE A 6 -0.62 -0.24 0.28
N GLU A 7 -0.24 -0.06 1.53
CA GLU A 7 -0.65 -0.94 2.63
C GLU A 7 -1.35 -0.15 3.73
N PRO A 8 -2.41 -0.70 4.33
CA PRO A 8 -3.05 -0.05 5.48
C PRO A 8 -2.18 -0.11 6.72
N ARG A 9 -2.32 0.90 7.57
CA ARG A 9 -1.62 0.99 8.86
C ARG A 9 -2.65 1.19 9.98
N PRO A 10 -2.44 0.62 11.14
CA PRO A 10 -1.30 -0.20 11.52
C PRO A 10 -1.29 -1.51 10.75
N LYS A 11 -0.10 -2.03 10.51
CA LYS A 11 0.09 -3.30 9.82
C LYS A 11 -0.26 -4.41 10.80
N GLY A 12 -1.45 -4.92 10.66
CA GLY A 12 -1.97 -5.87 11.61
C GLY A 12 -1.95 -7.29 11.09
N ARG A 13 -1.38 -8.20 11.85
CA ARG A 13 -1.39 -9.61 11.49
C ARG A 13 -2.80 -10.19 11.46
N ARG A 14 -3.67 -9.66 12.30
CA ARG A 14 -5.00 -10.18 12.48
C ARG A 14 -6.08 -9.32 11.86
N GLY A 15 -5.68 -8.27 11.20
CA GLY A 15 -6.62 -7.37 10.56
C GLY A 15 -7.61 -6.72 11.49
N ARG A 16 -7.24 -6.54 12.75
CA ARG A 16 -8.12 -5.96 13.76
C ARG A 16 -7.86 -4.50 13.96
N GLY A 17 -8.89 -3.80 14.39
CA GLY A 17 -8.82 -2.40 14.70
C GLY A 17 -8.99 -1.52 13.47
N PRO A 18 -9.21 -0.23 13.66
CA PRO A 18 -9.42 0.69 12.56
C PRO A 18 -8.14 0.95 11.79
N ILE A 19 -8.29 1.18 10.49
CA ILE A 19 -7.19 1.62 9.66
C ILE A 19 -7.01 3.11 9.90
N LYS A 20 -5.80 3.51 10.28
CA LYS A 20 -5.50 4.91 10.59
C LYS A 20 -4.79 5.65 9.48
N ALA A 21 -4.11 4.91 8.62
CA ALA A 21 -3.33 5.51 7.54
C ALA A 21 -3.03 4.47 6.48
N TYR A 22 -2.51 4.93 5.34
CA TYR A 22 -2.05 4.07 4.26
C TYR A 22 -0.62 4.44 3.94
N ALA A 23 0.27 3.47 3.98
CA ALA A 23 1.69 3.67 3.69
C ALA A 23 2.00 3.23 2.28
N ILE A 24 2.88 3.96 1.63
CA ILE A 24 3.37 3.61 0.30
C ILE A 24 4.79 3.12 0.45
N GLU A 25 5.04 1.89 0.00
CA GLU A 25 6.35 1.25 0.12
C GLU A 25 6.87 0.77 -1.22
N THR A 26 8.20 0.74 -1.36
CA THR A 26 8.84 0.10 -2.49
C THR A 26 8.79 -1.42 -2.33
N GLY A 27 9.15 -2.16 -3.39
CA GLY A 27 9.27 -3.60 -3.29
C GLY A 27 10.31 -4.07 -2.27
N ALA A 28 11.23 -3.19 -1.88
CA ALA A 28 12.24 -3.48 -0.86
C ALA A 28 11.78 -3.08 0.55
N ASN A 29 10.49 -2.80 0.73
CA ASN A 29 9.89 -2.44 2.02
C ASN A 29 10.34 -1.06 2.56
N GLN A 30 10.82 -0.20 1.68
CA GLN A 30 11.15 1.17 2.06
C GLN A 30 9.89 2.03 1.99
N GLU A 31 9.51 2.63 3.11
CA GLU A 31 8.35 3.51 3.16
C GLU A 31 8.70 4.86 2.54
N LEU A 32 7.89 5.28 1.57
CA LEU A 32 8.09 6.54 0.87
C LEU A 32 7.21 7.66 1.41
N ALA A 33 5.99 7.32 1.82
CA ALA A 33 5.02 8.30 2.29
C ALA A 33 3.87 7.61 3.00
N THR A 34 3.12 8.37 3.80
CA THR A 34 1.89 7.89 4.42
C THR A 34 0.79 8.93 4.23
N PHE A 35 -0.45 8.44 4.12
CA PHE A 35 -1.63 9.28 3.92
C PHE A 35 -2.79 8.76 4.74
N GLU A 36 -3.75 9.62 5.03
CA GLU A 36 -4.92 9.24 5.82
C GLU A 36 -5.91 8.39 5.04
N SER A 37 -5.93 8.50 3.71
CA SER A 37 -6.86 7.73 2.89
C SER A 37 -6.13 7.02 1.76
N GLN A 38 -6.70 5.89 1.34
CA GLN A 38 -6.19 5.12 0.22
C GLN A 38 -6.24 5.94 -1.07
N HIS A 39 -7.32 6.70 -1.26
CA HIS A 39 -7.50 7.51 -2.45
C HIS A 39 -6.37 8.54 -2.60
N THR A 40 -6.04 9.24 -1.52
CA THR A 40 -4.97 10.22 -1.53
C THR A 40 -3.62 9.56 -1.82
N ALA A 41 -3.38 8.39 -1.25
CA ALA A 41 -2.14 7.65 -1.49
C ALA A 41 -2.03 7.26 -2.96
N ILE A 42 -3.11 6.78 -3.57
CA ILE A 42 -3.13 6.41 -4.98
C ILE A 42 -2.86 7.63 -5.85
N ASP A 43 -3.50 8.74 -5.57
CA ASP A 43 -3.32 9.97 -6.35
C ASP A 43 -1.87 10.46 -6.30
N TRP A 44 -1.27 10.43 -5.10
CA TRP A 44 0.12 10.82 -4.95
C TRP A 44 1.05 9.94 -5.80
N ALA A 45 0.84 8.63 -5.74
CA ALA A 45 1.69 7.70 -6.48
C ALA A 45 1.53 7.85 -7.99
N LYS A 46 0.31 8.11 -8.45
CA LYS A 46 0.06 8.38 -9.87
C LYS A 46 0.78 9.65 -10.32
N ASP A 47 0.76 10.70 -9.51
CA ASP A 47 1.45 11.94 -9.82
C ASP A 47 2.95 11.75 -9.93
N GLN A 48 3.50 10.79 -9.18
CA GLN A 48 4.92 10.47 -9.24
C GLN A 48 5.27 9.54 -10.41
N GLY A 49 4.29 9.05 -11.13
CA GLY A 49 4.52 8.15 -12.25
C GLY A 49 4.75 6.70 -11.88
N TYR A 50 4.36 6.30 -10.69
CA TYR A 50 4.53 4.91 -10.25
C TYR A 50 3.42 4.00 -10.75
N GLY A 51 3.76 2.72 -10.99
CA GLY A 51 2.76 1.66 -11.01
C GLY A 51 2.33 1.37 -9.58
N ILE A 52 1.07 1.01 -9.37
CA ILE A 52 0.51 0.93 -8.02
C ILE A 52 -0.14 -0.42 -7.77
N CYS A 53 0.26 -1.08 -6.68
CA CYS A 53 -0.41 -2.26 -6.17
C CYS A 53 -1.02 -1.93 -4.82
N VAL A 54 -2.29 -2.23 -4.65
CA VAL A 54 -3.02 -1.96 -3.42
C VAL A 54 -3.29 -3.26 -2.70
N ALA A 55 -3.02 -3.30 -1.41
CA ALA A 55 -3.22 -4.49 -0.59
C ALA A 55 -4.69 -4.86 -0.52
N ARG A 56 -4.99 -6.13 -0.78
CA ARG A 56 -6.35 -6.67 -0.64
C ARG A 56 -6.63 -7.11 0.77
N ILE A 57 -5.58 -7.53 1.48
CA ILE A 57 -5.69 -7.91 2.89
C ILE A 57 -4.59 -7.22 3.66
N ARG A 58 -4.84 -6.98 4.95
CA ARG A 58 -3.99 -6.11 5.75
C ARG A 58 -2.58 -6.67 6.00
N ALA A 59 -2.44 -7.96 6.12
CA ALA A 59 -1.18 -8.60 6.46
C ALA A 59 -0.54 -9.30 5.27
N SER A 60 -0.54 -8.65 4.10
CA SER A 60 -0.06 -9.25 2.87
C SER A 60 1.44 -9.21 2.73
N GLY A 61 2.02 -10.32 2.27
CA GLY A 61 3.38 -10.31 1.76
C GLY A 61 3.40 -9.85 0.31
N LYS A 62 4.45 -9.16 -0.09
CA LYS A 62 4.54 -8.62 -1.45
C LYS A 62 4.74 -9.69 -2.52
N SER A 63 5.17 -10.89 -2.11
CA SER A 63 5.39 -11.99 -3.05
C SER A 63 4.13 -12.75 -3.41
N ASN A 64 3.00 -12.46 -2.77
CA ASN A 64 1.75 -13.16 -3.03
C ASN A 64 0.85 -12.30 -3.91
N PRO A 65 0.76 -12.57 -5.23
CA PRO A 65 0.02 -11.71 -6.14
C PRO A 65 -1.48 -11.66 -5.87
N ASP A 66 -2.04 -12.70 -5.25
CA ASP A 66 -3.47 -12.72 -4.95
C ASP A 66 -3.88 -11.73 -3.88
N HIS A 67 -2.92 -11.25 -3.10
CA HIS A 67 -3.18 -10.28 -2.02
C HIS A 67 -3.12 -8.84 -2.49
N TRP A 68 -2.83 -8.60 -3.77
CA TRP A 68 -2.65 -7.27 -4.31
C TRP A 68 -3.53 -7.05 -5.53
N ARG A 69 -3.95 -5.83 -5.73
CA ARG A 69 -4.63 -5.44 -6.96
C ARG A 69 -3.97 -4.20 -7.55
N GLU A 70 -4.03 -4.08 -8.85
CA GLU A 70 -3.55 -2.88 -9.52
C GLU A 70 -4.59 -1.77 -9.36
N ALA A 71 -4.09 -0.57 -9.16
CA ALA A 71 -4.94 0.61 -9.07
C ALA A 71 -4.88 1.45 -10.35
#